data_6b307a0b12d2f9e6ed3e96df32f1a5aa
#
_entry.id   6b307a0b12d2f9e6ed3e96df32f1a5aa
#
_cell.length_a   1.000
_cell.length_b   1.000
_cell.length_c   1.000
_cell.angle_alpha   90.00
_cell.angle_beta   90.00
_cell.angle_gamma   90.00
#
_symmetry.space_group_name_H-M   'P 1'
#
loop_
_entity.id
_entity.type
_entity.pdbx_description
1 polymer ?
#
loop_
_entity_poly.entity_id
_entity_poly.type
_entity_poly.pdbx_seq_one_letter_code
_entity_poly.pdbx_strand_id
1 'polypeptide(L)'
;MNPPYSDGHTGRSDLAPAFTARCLEFSDTVVSVFQQMILYARDRFSARYRSEMFPRLADAEMTSGTQFDGAEMMNLIVFRFLKECSPEYTVWFGRYSLRFGNNDEFTLLDGAGVEVLSWLSRRHVAARGSFGDFGTPEYDIVKRFRANPTEDNELKLKIMCAIHTRKFFNDGFPPAALVCTYITGTTKWAKAVTRFSGRILTGQRDAEDFLFGMEKRSGYSVLYLGSKKAAENVLSALSRPMFDVLFNCVNLNRSVYNGGFRFIPDIDWESDECLTDAGVLRLCGCPPDRSEELAEHFSGNIGGYMDIRAAWRG
;
A
#
# COMPACT_ATOMS: atom_id res chain seq x y z
N MET A 1 4.32 -21.60 -19.37
CA MET A 1 5.53 -20.96 -19.93
C MET A 1 6.06 -19.91 -18.97
N ASN A 2 7.34 -19.59 -19.07
CA ASN A 2 7.97 -18.48 -18.35
C ASN A 2 8.39 -17.46 -19.43
N PRO A 3 7.59 -16.42 -19.69
CA PRO A 3 7.90 -15.48 -20.76
C PRO A 3 9.15 -14.67 -20.45
N PRO A 4 9.89 -14.20 -21.45
CA PRO A 4 11.06 -13.35 -21.23
C PRO A 4 10.62 -12.01 -20.60
N TYR A 5 11.27 -11.63 -19.51
CA TYR A 5 10.97 -10.39 -18.77
C TYR A 5 11.76 -9.18 -19.30
N SER A 6 12.84 -9.40 -20.07
CA SER A 6 13.60 -8.32 -20.67
C SER A 6 14.29 -8.77 -21.96
N ASP A 7 14.48 -7.83 -22.89
CA ASP A 7 15.26 -8.01 -24.11
C ASP A 7 16.78 -7.87 -23.90
N GLY A 8 17.21 -7.70 -22.65
CA GLY A 8 18.61 -7.49 -22.29
C GLY A 8 19.15 -6.08 -22.56
N HIS A 9 18.42 -5.22 -23.28
CA HIS A 9 18.88 -3.89 -23.70
C HIS A 9 18.17 -2.73 -22.98
N THR A 10 16.89 -2.88 -22.61
CA THR A 10 16.06 -1.81 -22.05
C THR A 10 15.69 -2.02 -20.58
N GLY A 11 16.16 -3.11 -19.95
CA GLY A 11 15.96 -3.40 -18.54
C GLY A 11 14.55 -3.91 -18.15
N ARG A 12 13.52 -3.66 -18.95
CA ARG A 12 12.16 -4.22 -18.81
C ARG A 12 11.52 -4.24 -20.19
N SER A 13 11.28 -5.41 -20.74
CA SER A 13 10.72 -5.52 -22.06
C SER A 13 9.20 -5.70 -22.05
N ASP A 14 8.57 -5.09 -23.04
CA ASP A 14 7.17 -5.29 -23.39
C ASP A 14 6.95 -6.65 -24.12
N LEU A 15 7.93 -7.58 -24.06
CA LEU A 15 7.85 -8.86 -24.79
C LEU A 15 6.87 -9.84 -24.18
N ALA A 16 6.66 -9.79 -22.86
CA ALA A 16 5.83 -10.78 -22.19
C ALA A 16 4.36 -10.78 -22.65
N PRO A 17 3.68 -9.61 -22.85
CA PRO A 17 2.35 -9.60 -23.43
C PRO A 17 2.33 -10.16 -24.87
N ALA A 18 3.26 -9.70 -25.71
CA ALA A 18 3.35 -10.14 -27.10
C ALA A 18 3.64 -11.64 -27.21
N PHE A 19 4.53 -12.16 -26.34
CA PHE A 19 4.84 -13.57 -26.28
C PHE A 19 3.64 -14.42 -25.84
N THR A 20 2.92 -14.00 -24.80
CA THR A 20 1.71 -14.68 -24.32
C THR A 20 0.62 -14.66 -25.40
N ALA A 21 0.39 -13.50 -26.03
CA ALA A 21 -0.57 -13.37 -27.14
C ALA A 21 -0.21 -14.29 -28.32
N ARG A 22 1.09 -14.34 -28.68
CA ARG A 22 1.56 -15.22 -29.74
C ARG A 22 1.34 -16.71 -29.42
N CYS A 23 1.55 -17.13 -28.17
CA CYS A 23 1.26 -18.51 -27.76
C CYS A 23 -0.23 -18.86 -27.90
N LEU A 24 -1.14 -17.90 -27.64
CA LEU A 24 -2.58 -18.10 -27.80
C LEU A 24 -3.04 -18.22 -29.27
N GLU A 25 -2.20 -17.86 -30.24
CA GLU A 25 -2.49 -18.14 -31.65
C GLU A 25 -2.41 -19.63 -31.97
N PHE A 26 -1.59 -20.37 -31.23
CA PHE A 26 -1.33 -21.81 -31.46
C PHE A 26 -1.97 -22.72 -30.42
N SER A 27 -2.58 -22.16 -29.36
CA SER A 27 -3.17 -22.92 -28.26
C SER A 27 -4.42 -22.24 -27.73
N ASP A 28 -5.41 -23.01 -27.33
CA ASP A 28 -6.64 -22.48 -26.73
C ASP A 28 -6.42 -22.04 -25.27
N THR A 29 -5.35 -22.52 -24.65
CA THR A 29 -4.99 -22.17 -23.29
C THR A 29 -3.49 -21.98 -23.15
N VAL A 30 -3.09 -20.92 -22.43
CA VAL A 30 -1.70 -20.65 -22.09
C VAL A 30 -1.56 -20.47 -20.60
N VAL A 31 -0.62 -21.19 -19.99
CA VAL A 31 -0.25 -21.03 -18.58
C VAL A 31 1.07 -20.28 -18.50
N SER A 32 1.11 -19.21 -17.71
CA SER A 32 2.28 -18.35 -17.54
C SER A 32 2.59 -18.12 -16.07
N VAL A 33 3.86 -18.04 -15.72
CA VAL A 33 4.31 -17.76 -14.35
C VAL A 33 4.93 -16.37 -14.30
N PHE A 34 4.52 -15.57 -13.32
CA PHE A 34 4.99 -14.20 -13.10
C PHE A 34 5.26 -13.93 -11.64
N GLN A 35 5.91 -12.81 -11.37
CA GLN A 35 5.92 -12.25 -10.02
C GLN A 35 4.53 -11.72 -9.67
N GLN A 36 4.09 -11.98 -8.44
CA GLN A 36 2.80 -11.56 -7.91
C GLN A 36 2.47 -10.07 -8.12
N MET A 37 3.50 -9.23 -8.10
CA MET A 37 3.33 -7.79 -8.26
C MET A 37 2.64 -7.37 -9.57
N ILE A 38 2.63 -8.23 -10.60
CA ILE A 38 1.96 -7.94 -11.87
C ILE A 38 0.47 -7.65 -11.70
N LEU A 39 -0.18 -8.20 -10.66
CA LEU A 39 -1.60 -7.98 -10.38
C LEU A 39 -1.90 -6.53 -9.96
N TYR A 40 -1.01 -5.89 -9.20
CA TYR A 40 -1.31 -4.64 -8.50
C TYR A 40 -0.30 -3.51 -8.73
N ALA A 41 0.89 -3.80 -9.27
CA ALA A 41 1.88 -2.75 -9.51
C ALA A 41 1.39 -1.75 -10.56
N ARG A 42 1.68 -0.46 -10.31
CA ARG A 42 1.23 0.65 -11.17
C ARG A 42 2.30 1.12 -12.15
N ASP A 43 3.40 0.38 -12.27
CA ASP A 43 4.40 0.66 -13.28
C ASP A 43 3.82 0.41 -14.69
N ARG A 44 4.44 1.07 -15.68
CA ARG A 44 3.97 1.03 -17.07
C ARG A 44 3.88 -0.38 -17.64
N PHE A 45 4.84 -1.26 -17.27
CA PHE A 45 4.85 -2.63 -17.75
C PHE A 45 3.66 -3.43 -17.19
N SER A 46 3.48 -3.41 -15.86
CA SER A 46 2.39 -4.15 -15.21
C SER A 46 1.01 -3.65 -15.67
N ALA A 47 0.83 -2.33 -15.79
CA ALA A 47 -0.42 -1.75 -16.28
C ALA A 47 -0.72 -2.17 -17.71
N ARG A 48 0.27 -2.13 -18.60
CA ARG A 48 0.14 -2.56 -20.00
C ARG A 48 -0.16 -4.06 -20.07
N TYR A 49 0.57 -4.89 -19.31
CA TYR A 49 0.32 -6.33 -19.29
C TYR A 49 -1.12 -6.65 -18.90
N ARG A 50 -1.64 -6.01 -17.86
CA ARG A 50 -3.03 -6.19 -17.46
C ARG A 50 -4.00 -5.75 -18.56
N SER A 51 -3.83 -4.57 -19.12
CA SER A 51 -4.74 -4.07 -20.18
C SER A 51 -4.79 -4.95 -21.42
N GLU A 52 -3.66 -5.57 -21.79
CA GLU A 52 -3.58 -6.41 -22.99
C GLU A 52 -3.98 -7.87 -22.75
N MET A 53 -3.66 -8.41 -21.56
CA MET A 53 -3.78 -9.86 -21.32
C MET A 53 -4.94 -10.23 -20.39
N PHE A 54 -5.33 -9.39 -19.42
CA PHE A 54 -6.40 -9.73 -18.48
C PHE A 54 -7.79 -9.90 -19.10
N PRO A 55 -8.14 -9.28 -20.25
CA PRO A 55 -9.35 -9.66 -20.98
C PRO A 55 -9.44 -11.15 -21.37
N ARG A 56 -8.31 -11.87 -21.33
CA ARG A 56 -8.22 -13.31 -21.63
C ARG A 56 -7.86 -14.15 -20.38
N LEU A 57 -7.76 -13.53 -19.21
CA LEU A 57 -7.43 -14.21 -17.98
C LEU A 57 -8.67 -14.96 -17.46
N ALA A 58 -8.56 -16.27 -17.30
CA ALA A 58 -9.60 -17.09 -16.69
C ALA A 58 -9.42 -17.17 -15.18
N ASP A 59 -8.20 -17.49 -14.77
CA ASP A 59 -7.85 -17.57 -13.35
C ASP A 59 -6.33 -17.38 -13.14
N ALA A 60 -6.01 -17.15 -11.88
CA ALA A 60 -4.66 -17.01 -11.39
C ALA A 60 -4.52 -17.74 -10.06
N GLU A 61 -3.39 -18.38 -9.83
CA GLU A 61 -3.11 -19.09 -8.58
C GLU A 61 -1.80 -18.61 -7.99
N MET A 62 -1.83 -18.23 -6.72
CA MET A 62 -0.65 -17.89 -5.96
C MET A 62 0.16 -19.13 -5.65
N THR A 63 1.47 -19.06 -5.89
CA THR A 63 2.39 -20.16 -5.57
C THR A 63 3.65 -19.61 -4.90
N SER A 64 4.30 -20.45 -4.09
CA SER A 64 5.58 -20.10 -3.48
C SER A 64 6.70 -20.21 -4.51
N GLY A 65 7.61 -19.23 -4.49
CA GLY A 65 8.85 -19.27 -5.27
C GLY A 65 9.79 -20.41 -4.90
N THR A 66 9.58 -21.06 -3.74
CA THR A 66 10.40 -22.20 -3.30
C THR A 66 10.36 -23.40 -4.25
N GLN A 67 9.39 -23.45 -5.17
CA GLN A 67 9.29 -24.47 -6.22
C GLN A 67 10.22 -24.20 -7.42
N PHE A 68 10.90 -23.06 -7.44
CA PHE A 68 11.73 -22.63 -8.56
C PHE A 68 13.12 -22.20 -8.05
N ASP A 69 14.16 -22.80 -8.60
CA ASP A 69 15.54 -22.46 -8.26
C ASP A 69 15.82 -20.96 -8.49
N GLY A 70 16.37 -20.31 -7.48
CA GLY A 70 16.69 -18.88 -7.51
C GLY A 70 15.50 -17.92 -7.29
N ALA A 71 14.29 -18.44 -7.02
CA ALA A 71 13.09 -17.65 -6.77
C ALA A 71 12.48 -17.85 -5.37
N GLU A 72 13.20 -18.44 -4.43
CA GLU A 72 12.73 -18.88 -3.11
C GLU A 72 12.18 -17.73 -2.26
N MET A 73 12.66 -16.50 -2.52
CA MET A 73 12.22 -15.29 -1.82
C MET A 73 11.10 -14.54 -2.56
N MET A 74 10.60 -15.08 -3.68
CA MET A 74 9.59 -14.43 -4.51
C MET A 74 8.23 -15.08 -4.31
N ASN A 75 7.19 -14.23 -4.21
CA ASN A 75 5.82 -14.69 -4.39
C ASN A 75 5.51 -14.68 -5.88
N LEU A 76 5.20 -15.84 -6.41
CA LEU A 76 4.87 -16.06 -7.80
C LEU A 76 3.37 -16.23 -7.98
N ILE A 77 2.92 -16.00 -9.20
CA ILE A 77 1.55 -16.24 -9.61
C ILE A 77 1.54 -16.99 -10.93
N VAL A 78 0.70 -17.99 -11.00
CA VAL A 78 0.44 -18.78 -12.21
C VAL A 78 -0.84 -18.27 -12.83
N PHE A 79 -0.77 -17.72 -14.03
CA PHE A 79 -1.91 -17.27 -14.80
C PHE A 79 -2.35 -18.34 -15.79
N ARG A 80 -3.65 -18.53 -15.94
CA ARG A 80 -4.24 -19.30 -17.03
C ARG A 80 -5.03 -18.35 -17.94
N PHE A 81 -4.52 -18.17 -19.15
CA PHE A 81 -5.16 -17.38 -20.21
C PHE A 81 -5.90 -18.29 -21.19
N LEU A 82 -7.03 -17.80 -21.69
CA LEU A 82 -7.81 -18.44 -22.75
C LEU A 82 -7.64 -17.67 -24.06
N LYS A 83 -7.82 -18.36 -25.18
CA LYS A 83 -7.85 -17.75 -26.49
C LYS A 83 -8.99 -16.75 -26.63
N GLU A 84 -10.13 -17.07 -26.07
CA GLU A 84 -11.30 -16.20 -26.00
C GLU A 84 -11.24 -15.26 -24.79
N CYS A 85 -11.89 -14.10 -24.92
CA CYS A 85 -11.99 -13.14 -23.81
C CYS A 85 -12.97 -13.64 -22.74
N SER A 86 -12.62 -13.41 -21.48
CA SER A 86 -13.48 -13.61 -20.32
C SER A 86 -13.84 -12.26 -19.71
N PRO A 87 -15.09 -11.99 -19.29
CA PRO A 87 -15.45 -10.75 -18.63
C PRO A 87 -14.91 -10.64 -17.20
N GLU A 88 -14.55 -11.74 -16.61
CA GLU A 88 -14.09 -11.88 -15.22
C GLU A 88 -12.98 -12.93 -15.09
N TYR A 89 -12.20 -12.80 -14.04
CA TYR A 89 -11.20 -13.79 -13.65
C TYR A 89 -11.23 -14.06 -12.14
N THR A 90 -10.73 -15.22 -11.73
CA THR A 90 -10.64 -15.62 -10.33
C THR A 90 -9.17 -15.71 -9.90
N VAL A 91 -8.83 -15.14 -8.76
CA VAL A 91 -7.51 -15.31 -8.15
C VAL A 91 -7.63 -16.22 -6.94
N TRP A 92 -6.84 -17.30 -6.94
CA TRP A 92 -6.77 -18.29 -5.90
C TRP A 92 -5.53 -18.10 -5.03
N PHE A 93 -5.67 -18.20 -3.73
CA PHE A 93 -4.59 -18.17 -2.76
C PHE A 93 -4.90 -19.12 -1.60
N GLY A 94 -4.33 -20.32 -1.71
CA GLY A 94 -4.67 -21.45 -0.84
C GLY A 94 -6.15 -21.83 -0.97
N ARG A 95 -6.87 -21.81 0.15
CA ARG A 95 -8.31 -22.12 0.19
C ARG A 95 -9.23 -20.92 -0.14
N TYR A 96 -8.67 -19.76 -0.35
CA TYR A 96 -9.44 -18.54 -0.63
C TYR A 96 -9.40 -18.21 -2.11
N SER A 97 -10.45 -17.55 -2.57
CA SER A 97 -10.50 -16.98 -3.92
C SER A 97 -11.26 -15.66 -3.93
N LEU A 98 -10.85 -14.79 -4.82
CA LEU A 98 -11.54 -13.53 -5.12
C LEU A 98 -11.80 -13.44 -6.61
N ARG A 99 -12.96 -12.89 -6.98
CA ARG A 99 -13.37 -12.68 -8.38
C ARG A 99 -13.29 -11.20 -8.73
N PHE A 100 -12.82 -10.91 -9.92
CA PHE A 100 -12.61 -9.56 -10.45
C PHE A 100 -13.16 -9.45 -11.86
N GLY A 101 -13.74 -8.31 -12.20
CA GLY A 101 -13.92 -7.91 -13.58
C GLY A 101 -12.57 -7.51 -14.20
N ASN A 102 -12.49 -7.56 -15.53
CA ASN A 102 -11.22 -7.29 -16.23
C ASN A 102 -10.66 -5.87 -16.01
N ASN A 103 -11.52 -4.93 -15.64
CA ASN A 103 -11.16 -3.53 -15.38
C ASN A 103 -11.04 -3.22 -13.88
N ASP A 104 -11.28 -4.20 -13.00
CA ASP A 104 -11.24 -3.98 -11.56
C ASP A 104 -9.80 -3.82 -11.08
N GLU A 105 -9.60 -2.90 -10.16
CA GLU A 105 -8.32 -2.81 -9.47
C GLU A 105 -8.19 -3.97 -8.47
N PHE A 106 -7.09 -4.70 -8.55
CA PHE A 106 -6.85 -5.84 -7.67
C PHE A 106 -6.69 -5.40 -6.20
N THR A 107 -7.50 -5.95 -5.34
CA THR A 107 -7.45 -5.78 -3.87
C THR A 107 -7.79 -7.10 -3.19
N LEU A 108 -7.50 -7.21 -1.88
CA LEU A 108 -7.95 -8.36 -1.07
C LEU A 108 -9.28 -8.07 -0.34
N LEU A 109 -10.09 -7.19 -0.90
CA LEU A 109 -11.40 -6.80 -0.35
C LEU A 109 -12.53 -7.55 -1.06
N ASP A 110 -13.57 -7.86 -0.31
CA ASP A 110 -14.86 -8.30 -0.86
C ASP A 110 -15.67 -7.12 -1.43
N GLY A 111 -16.88 -7.39 -1.89
CA GLY A 111 -17.76 -6.37 -2.47
C GLY A 111 -18.05 -5.21 -1.53
N ALA A 112 -18.25 -5.48 -0.22
CA ALA A 112 -18.47 -4.43 0.78
C ALA A 112 -17.20 -3.59 0.99
N GLY A 113 -16.04 -4.23 1.03
CA GLY A 113 -14.75 -3.55 1.14
C GLY A 113 -14.44 -2.67 -0.08
N VAL A 114 -14.75 -3.15 -1.29
CA VAL A 114 -14.61 -2.35 -2.52
C VAL A 114 -15.57 -1.15 -2.51
N GLU A 115 -16.79 -1.31 -2.03
CA GLU A 115 -17.74 -0.22 -1.88
C GLU A 115 -17.23 0.85 -0.91
N VAL A 116 -16.74 0.46 0.27
CA VAL A 116 -16.13 1.39 1.23
C VAL A 116 -14.95 2.12 0.60
N LEU A 117 -14.04 1.39 -0.06
CA LEU A 117 -12.91 2.01 -0.75
C LEU A 117 -13.38 3.04 -1.79
N SER A 118 -14.48 2.78 -2.49
CA SER A 118 -15.04 3.71 -3.47
C SER A 118 -15.54 5.01 -2.83
N TRP A 119 -16.16 4.95 -1.64
CA TRP A 119 -16.59 6.12 -0.90
C TRP A 119 -15.40 6.95 -0.42
N LEU A 120 -14.42 6.33 0.22
CA LEU A 120 -13.26 7.01 0.79
C LEU A 120 -12.33 7.60 -0.28
N SER A 121 -12.21 6.97 -1.44
CA SER A 121 -11.25 7.38 -2.50
C SER A 121 -11.77 8.49 -3.42
N ARG A 122 -13.02 8.91 -3.31
CA ARG A 122 -13.60 9.99 -4.15
C ARG A 122 -12.86 11.31 -3.98
N ARG A 123 -12.46 11.61 -2.75
CA ARG A 123 -11.57 12.72 -2.41
C ARG A 123 -10.62 12.22 -1.33
N HIS A 124 -9.34 12.23 -1.55
CA HIS A 124 -8.38 11.76 -0.57
C HIS A 124 -7.34 12.84 -0.26
N VAL A 125 -6.87 12.83 0.98
CA VAL A 125 -5.77 13.68 1.41
C VAL A 125 -4.50 13.24 0.67
N ALA A 126 -3.88 14.16 -0.04
CA ALA A 126 -2.62 13.86 -0.73
C ALA A 126 -1.50 13.59 0.28
N ALA A 127 -1.00 12.37 0.27
CA ALA A 127 0.16 12.04 1.09
C ALA A 127 1.44 12.54 0.41
N ARG A 128 2.29 13.22 1.18
CA ARG A 128 3.67 13.52 0.83
C ARG A 128 4.56 12.46 1.44
N GLY A 129 5.42 11.83 0.65
CA GLY A 129 6.25 10.72 1.12
C GLY A 129 7.71 11.12 1.32
N SER A 130 8.46 10.15 1.82
CA SER A 130 9.92 10.20 1.94
C SER A 130 10.48 11.17 2.99
N PHE A 131 9.67 11.66 3.94
CA PHE A 131 10.21 12.34 5.10
C PHE A 131 11.05 11.37 5.94
N GLY A 132 12.30 11.75 6.24
CA GLY A 132 13.25 10.89 6.93
C GLY A 132 13.99 9.90 6.02
N ASP A 133 13.68 9.81 4.74
CA ASP A 133 14.47 9.06 3.79
C ASP A 133 15.65 9.92 3.32
N PHE A 134 16.71 9.91 4.10
CA PHE A 134 17.99 10.50 3.68
C PHE A 134 18.53 9.71 2.48
N GLY A 135 19.08 10.40 1.50
CA GLY A 135 19.83 9.77 0.41
C GLY A 135 20.94 8.87 0.93
N THR A 136 21.43 7.93 0.12
CA THR A 136 22.44 6.96 0.57
C THR A 136 23.69 7.63 1.19
N PRO A 137 24.28 8.69 0.60
CA PRO A 137 25.44 9.37 1.20
C PRO A 137 25.11 10.02 2.55
N GLU A 138 23.97 10.71 2.65
CA GLU A 138 23.57 11.37 3.90
C GLU A 138 23.24 10.32 4.98
N TYR A 139 22.62 9.21 4.60
CA TYR A 139 22.33 8.14 5.54
C TYR A 139 23.60 7.52 6.14
N ASP A 140 24.64 7.30 5.34
CA ASP A 140 25.93 6.80 5.82
C ASP A 140 26.61 7.77 6.79
N ILE A 141 26.44 9.07 6.58
CA ILE A 141 26.91 10.11 7.50
C ILE A 141 26.12 10.05 8.81
N VAL A 142 24.77 10.02 8.72
CA VAL A 142 23.89 9.87 9.90
C VAL A 142 24.24 8.63 10.70
N LYS A 143 24.44 7.50 10.04
CA LYS A 143 24.82 6.24 10.68
C LYS A 143 26.16 6.36 11.42
N ARG A 144 27.18 6.99 10.80
CA ARG A 144 28.49 7.21 11.42
C ARG A 144 28.41 8.12 12.64
N PHE A 145 27.64 9.22 12.57
CA PHE A 145 27.48 10.13 13.70
C PHE A 145 26.77 9.47 14.87
N ARG A 146 25.77 8.64 14.62
CA ARG A 146 25.08 7.88 15.66
C ARG A 146 25.94 6.78 16.28
N ALA A 147 26.80 6.15 15.50
CA ALA A 147 27.72 5.13 15.99
C ALA A 147 28.84 5.72 16.87
N ASN A 148 29.15 7.01 16.72
CA ASN A 148 30.16 7.71 17.51
C ASN A 148 29.55 9.04 18.04
N PRO A 149 28.76 8.99 19.13
CA PRO A 149 28.07 10.14 19.69
C PRO A 149 29.04 11.06 20.45
N THR A 150 29.61 12.04 19.74
CA THR A 150 30.35 13.16 20.29
C THR A 150 29.50 14.43 20.15
N GLU A 151 29.76 15.46 20.95
CA GLU A 151 29.07 16.78 20.85
C GLU A 151 29.10 17.34 19.42
N ASP A 152 30.27 17.22 18.75
CA ASP A 152 30.43 17.67 17.36
C ASP A 152 29.56 16.84 16.39
N ASN A 153 29.49 15.53 16.54
CA ASN A 153 28.67 14.65 15.71
C ASN A 153 27.17 14.85 15.95
N GLU A 154 26.77 15.09 17.20
CA GLU A 154 25.38 15.43 17.52
C GLU A 154 24.97 16.77 16.92
N LEU A 155 25.81 17.78 16.99
CA LEU A 155 25.55 19.07 16.38
C LEU A 155 25.41 18.94 14.86
N LYS A 156 26.32 18.21 14.20
CA LYS A 156 26.24 17.95 12.76
C LYS A 156 24.96 17.20 12.38
N LEU A 157 24.54 16.22 13.17
CA LEU A 157 23.30 15.48 12.95
C LEU A 157 22.07 16.40 13.08
N LYS A 158 22.03 17.27 14.10
CA LYS A 158 20.96 18.27 14.27
C LYS A 158 20.87 19.20 13.06
N ILE A 159 22.01 19.68 12.57
CA ILE A 159 22.06 20.55 11.38
C ILE A 159 21.52 19.79 10.15
N MET A 160 21.91 18.54 9.96
CA MET A 160 21.38 17.73 8.84
C MET A 160 19.87 17.51 8.93
N CYS A 161 19.34 17.23 10.12
CA CYS A 161 17.90 17.11 10.35
C CYS A 161 17.16 18.42 10.03
N ALA A 162 17.71 19.57 10.47
CA ALA A 162 17.14 20.87 10.19
C ALA A 162 17.12 21.18 8.67
N ILE A 163 18.21 20.90 7.97
CA ILE A 163 18.30 21.09 6.50
C ILE A 163 17.28 20.19 5.79
N HIS A 164 17.20 18.92 6.17
CA HIS A 164 16.27 17.95 5.58
C HIS A 164 14.80 18.37 5.81
N THR A 165 14.47 18.78 7.04
CA THR A 165 13.13 19.27 7.39
C THR A 165 12.75 20.48 6.56
N ARG A 166 13.64 21.48 6.42
CA ARG A 166 13.39 22.66 5.59
C ARG A 166 13.18 22.33 4.13
N LYS A 167 13.97 21.38 3.59
CA LYS A 167 13.79 20.94 2.19
C LYS A 167 12.45 20.21 1.99
N PHE A 168 12.03 19.41 2.95
CA PHE A 168 10.78 18.68 2.86
C PHE A 168 9.55 19.58 2.98
N PHE A 169 9.59 20.55 3.91
CA PHE A 169 8.52 21.51 4.15
C PHE A 169 8.83 22.88 3.50
N ASN A 170 9.33 22.87 2.26
CA ASN A 170 9.75 24.07 1.54
C ASN A 170 8.62 25.10 1.34
N ASP A 171 7.37 24.65 1.27
CA ASP A 171 6.17 25.49 1.15
C ASP A 171 5.65 26.01 2.51
N GLY A 172 6.42 25.81 3.58
CA GLY A 172 6.03 26.10 4.95
C GLY A 172 5.49 24.87 5.69
N PHE A 173 5.54 24.95 7.02
CA PHE A 173 5.02 23.89 7.88
C PHE A 173 3.48 24.04 7.99
N PRO A 174 2.69 22.96 7.77
CA PRO A 174 1.24 22.99 7.89
C PRO A 174 0.81 23.20 9.36
N PRO A 175 -0.46 23.54 9.65
CA PRO A 175 -0.98 23.66 11.01
C PRO A 175 -0.75 22.39 11.83
N ALA A 176 -0.87 21.20 11.21
CA ALA A 176 -0.42 19.94 11.74
C ALA A 176 0.05 19.01 10.63
N ALA A 177 1.06 18.20 10.91
CA ALA A 177 1.51 17.12 10.03
C ALA A 177 1.40 15.78 10.76
N LEU A 178 0.71 14.82 10.18
CA LEU A 178 0.71 13.44 10.61
C LEU A 178 1.77 12.67 9.81
N VAL A 179 2.84 12.32 10.48
CA VAL A 179 3.91 11.50 9.92
C VAL A 179 3.61 10.05 10.22
N CYS A 180 3.51 9.24 9.18
CA CYS A 180 3.07 7.87 9.33
C CYS A 180 3.89 6.88 8.50
N THR A 181 3.99 5.68 9.04
CA THR A 181 4.63 4.52 8.42
C THR A 181 3.86 3.27 8.81
N TYR A 182 4.29 2.15 8.24
CA TYR A 182 3.80 0.84 8.63
C TYR A 182 4.93 0.03 9.24
N ILE A 183 4.58 -0.71 10.26
CA ILE A 183 5.45 -1.69 10.88
C ILE A 183 4.81 -3.07 10.76
N THR A 184 5.61 -4.05 10.37
CA THR A 184 5.17 -5.45 10.44
C THR A 184 5.10 -5.84 11.92
N GLY A 185 3.97 -6.38 12.31
CA GLY A 185 3.73 -6.75 13.69
C GLY A 185 2.80 -7.95 13.82
N THR A 186 2.46 -8.27 15.04
CA THR A 186 1.46 -9.28 15.39
C THR A 186 0.26 -8.58 15.99
N THR A 187 -0.94 -8.93 15.54
CA THR A 187 -2.19 -8.50 16.16
C THR A 187 -2.85 -9.69 16.85
N LYS A 188 -3.94 -9.44 17.60
CA LYS A 188 -4.76 -10.52 18.15
C LYS A 188 -5.42 -11.39 17.07
N TRP A 189 -5.46 -10.90 15.83
CA TRP A 189 -6.14 -11.55 14.71
C TRP A 189 -5.21 -12.36 13.84
N ALA A 190 -3.98 -11.86 13.60
CA ALA A 190 -3.03 -12.53 12.73
C ALA A 190 -1.57 -12.16 13.06
N LYS A 191 -0.64 -13.04 12.67
CA LYS A 191 0.80 -12.78 12.68
C LYS A 191 1.21 -12.12 11.35
N ALA A 192 2.28 -11.31 11.40
CA ALA A 192 2.87 -10.67 10.21
C ALA A 192 1.91 -9.73 9.45
N VAL A 193 0.97 -9.12 10.13
CA VAL A 193 0.14 -8.04 9.58
C VAL A 193 0.90 -6.72 9.59
N THR A 194 0.50 -5.82 8.72
CA THR A 194 1.01 -4.47 8.70
C THR A 194 0.18 -3.63 9.67
N ARG A 195 0.86 -2.96 10.58
CA ARG A 195 0.24 -2.04 11.54
C ARG A 195 0.62 -0.62 11.22
N PHE A 196 -0.33 0.26 11.36
CA PHE A 196 -0.11 1.68 11.26
C PHE A 196 0.69 2.19 12.46
N SER A 197 1.64 3.08 12.21
CA SER A 197 2.36 3.84 13.23
C SER A 197 2.43 5.29 12.78
N GLY A 198 1.98 6.22 13.60
CA GLY A 198 1.94 7.63 13.27
C GLY A 198 2.33 8.52 14.44
N ARG A 199 2.86 9.70 14.10
CA ARG A 199 3.16 10.76 15.06
C ARG A 199 2.68 12.11 14.51
N ILE A 200 2.03 12.89 15.35
CA ILE A 200 1.59 14.24 15.04
C ILE A 200 2.74 15.20 15.34
N LEU A 201 3.02 16.06 14.36
CA LEU A 201 3.98 17.16 14.46
C LEU A 201 3.23 18.47 14.31
N THR A 202 3.49 19.43 15.19
CA THR A 202 2.80 20.74 15.23
C THR A 202 3.72 21.90 14.86
N GLY A 203 4.96 21.63 14.46
CA GLY A 203 5.91 22.64 14.05
C GLY A 203 7.20 22.06 13.51
N GLN A 204 8.00 22.93 12.89
CA GLN A 204 9.27 22.54 12.27
C GLN A 204 10.23 21.92 13.30
N ARG A 205 10.27 22.46 14.53
CA ARG A 205 11.13 21.92 15.59
C ARG A 205 10.74 20.49 15.97
N ASP A 206 9.44 20.19 16.06
CA ASP A 206 8.97 18.84 16.32
C ASP A 206 9.43 17.86 15.24
N ALA A 207 9.46 18.33 13.98
CA ALA A 207 9.91 17.52 12.84
C ALA A 207 11.43 17.28 12.88
N GLU A 208 12.22 18.30 13.25
CA GLU A 208 13.66 18.19 13.45
C GLU A 208 14.00 17.21 14.57
N ASP A 209 13.32 17.33 15.71
CA ASP A 209 13.48 16.44 16.87
C ASP A 209 13.03 15.01 16.54
N PHE A 210 11.97 14.86 15.76
CA PHE A 210 11.52 13.56 15.28
C PHE A 210 12.60 12.87 14.44
N LEU A 211 13.18 13.58 13.46
CA LEU A 211 14.26 13.05 12.62
C LEU A 211 15.52 12.76 13.41
N PHE A 212 15.88 13.63 14.35
CA PHE A 212 17.05 13.43 15.21
C PHE A 212 16.90 12.15 16.06
N GLY A 213 15.70 11.87 16.57
CA GLY A 213 15.40 10.68 17.37
C GLY A 213 15.23 9.38 16.58
N MET A 214 15.25 9.42 15.23
CA MET A 214 15.09 8.20 14.42
C MET A 214 16.29 7.28 14.50
N GLU A 215 16.07 6.03 14.92
CA GLU A 215 17.13 5.02 15.01
C GLU A 215 17.46 4.32 13.69
N LYS A 216 16.47 4.23 12.78
CA LYS A 216 16.58 3.48 11.53
C LYS A 216 16.23 4.35 10.35
N ARG A 217 16.85 4.06 9.20
CA ARG A 217 16.41 4.61 7.91
C ARG A 217 14.98 4.16 7.64
N SER A 218 14.05 5.10 7.53
CA SER A 218 12.67 4.85 7.13
C SER A 218 12.15 6.08 6.39
N GLY A 219 11.50 5.86 5.25
CA GLY A 219 10.70 6.88 4.62
C GLY A 219 9.31 6.91 5.26
N TYR A 220 8.85 8.09 5.64
CA TYR A 220 7.52 8.30 6.20
C TYR A 220 6.65 9.03 5.19
N SER A 221 5.41 8.60 5.06
CA SER A 221 4.39 9.39 4.39
C SER A 221 3.90 10.48 5.33
N VAL A 222 3.65 11.67 4.81
CA VAL A 222 3.20 12.82 5.59
C VAL A 222 1.85 13.28 5.09
N LEU A 223 0.90 13.43 5.98
CA LEU A 223 -0.41 14.03 5.72
C LEU A 223 -0.42 15.44 6.32
N TYR A 224 -0.78 16.43 5.51
CA TYR A 224 -0.98 17.79 5.98
C TYR A 224 -2.43 17.96 6.39
N LEU A 225 -2.65 18.45 7.61
CA LEU A 225 -3.98 18.57 8.21
C LEU A 225 -4.20 19.99 8.73
N GLY A 226 -5.46 20.41 8.76
CA GLY A 226 -5.85 21.77 9.11
C GLY A 226 -5.63 22.15 10.57
N SER A 227 -5.55 21.13 11.47
CA SER A 227 -5.34 21.36 12.89
C SER A 227 -4.78 20.12 13.58
N LYS A 228 -4.34 20.31 14.83
CA LYS A 228 -3.95 19.18 15.70
C LYS A 228 -5.12 18.25 15.98
N LYS A 229 -6.35 18.76 16.21
CA LYS A 229 -7.56 17.95 16.40
C LYS A 229 -7.84 17.06 15.19
N ALA A 230 -7.75 17.62 13.98
CA ALA A 230 -7.89 16.84 12.76
C ALA A 230 -6.84 15.72 12.67
N ALA A 231 -5.58 16.00 13.03
CA ALA A 231 -4.53 14.99 13.04
C ALA A 231 -4.76 13.90 14.08
N GLU A 232 -5.26 14.23 15.26
CA GLU A 232 -5.62 13.28 16.31
C GLU A 232 -6.79 12.37 15.87
N ASN A 233 -7.80 12.93 15.20
CA ASN A 233 -8.94 12.17 14.69
C ASN A 233 -8.53 11.24 13.54
N VAL A 234 -7.69 11.68 12.60
CA VAL A 234 -7.12 10.80 11.57
C VAL A 234 -6.31 9.67 12.20
N LEU A 235 -5.43 9.99 13.14
CA LEU A 235 -4.60 8.99 13.82
C LEU A 235 -5.46 7.95 14.56
N SER A 236 -6.53 8.39 15.22
CA SER A 236 -7.51 7.51 15.86
C SER A 236 -8.24 6.62 14.85
N ALA A 237 -8.71 7.21 13.73
CA ALA A 237 -9.38 6.47 12.66
C ALA A 237 -8.51 5.36 12.09
N LEU A 238 -7.24 5.64 11.82
CA LEU A 238 -6.28 4.69 11.26
C LEU A 238 -5.99 3.48 12.16
N SER A 239 -6.39 3.54 13.42
CA SER A 239 -6.27 2.43 14.38
C SER A 239 -7.54 1.60 14.51
N ARG A 240 -8.61 1.94 13.77
CA ARG A 240 -9.91 1.24 13.83
C ARG A 240 -9.99 0.08 12.83
N PRO A 241 -10.93 -0.88 13.03
CA PRO A 241 -11.05 -2.08 12.19
C PRO A 241 -11.14 -1.82 10.69
N MET A 242 -11.98 -0.88 10.26
CA MET A 242 -12.16 -0.55 8.85
C MET A 242 -10.84 -0.13 8.20
N PHE A 243 -10.12 0.81 8.81
CA PHE A 243 -8.85 1.29 8.26
C PHE A 243 -7.74 0.24 8.35
N ASP A 244 -7.72 -0.57 9.41
CA ASP A 244 -6.74 -1.66 9.54
C ASP A 244 -6.92 -2.69 8.41
N VAL A 245 -8.16 -3.07 8.09
CA VAL A 245 -8.48 -3.93 6.94
C VAL A 245 -8.04 -3.27 5.63
N LEU A 246 -8.42 -2.00 5.40
CA LEU A 246 -8.06 -1.28 4.17
C LEU A 246 -6.54 -1.23 3.99
N PHE A 247 -5.78 -0.92 5.05
CA PHE A 247 -4.32 -0.95 4.99
C PHE A 247 -3.77 -2.29 4.56
N ASN A 248 -4.30 -3.38 5.11
CA ASN A 248 -3.79 -4.72 4.86
C ASN A 248 -4.26 -5.30 3.52
N CYS A 249 -5.45 -4.93 3.05
CA CYS A 249 -6.06 -5.51 1.85
C CYS A 249 -5.86 -4.67 0.57
N VAL A 250 -5.52 -3.39 0.70
CA VAL A 250 -5.24 -2.49 -0.43
C VAL A 250 -3.74 -2.31 -0.67
N ASN A 251 -2.96 -2.23 0.42
CA ASN A 251 -1.50 -2.11 0.34
C ASN A 251 -0.83 -3.46 0.24
N LEU A 252 -0.68 -3.95 -0.98
CA LEU A 252 -0.11 -5.27 -1.26
C LEU A 252 1.42 -5.26 -1.35
N ASN A 253 2.03 -4.10 -1.49
CA ASN A 253 3.48 -3.91 -1.49
C ASN A 253 4.10 -4.03 -0.09
N ARG A 254 5.35 -4.47 -0.03
CA ARG A 254 6.13 -4.50 1.22
C ARG A 254 6.48 -3.11 1.73
N SER A 255 6.57 -2.13 0.86
CA SER A 255 6.89 -0.73 1.18
C SER A 255 5.67 0.15 0.92
N VAL A 256 5.29 0.91 1.94
CA VAL A 256 4.18 1.84 1.84
C VAL A 256 4.71 3.18 1.36
N TYR A 257 4.53 3.44 0.10
CA TYR A 257 4.75 4.75 -0.49
C TYR A 257 3.43 5.52 -0.61
N ASN A 258 3.49 6.77 -1.04
CA ASN A 258 2.41 7.76 -1.10
C ASN A 258 1.02 7.24 -1.54
N GLY A 259 0.95 6.20 -2.36
CA GLY A 259 -0.31 5.58 -2.77
C GLY A 259 -1.03 4.78 -1.68
N GLY A 260 -0.34 4.48 -0.56
CA GLY A 260 -0.88 3.68 0.53
C GLY A 260 -1.92 4.38 1.39
N PHE A 261 -2.02 5.72 1.28
CA PHE A 261 -2.97 6.53 2.06
C PHE A 261 -4.14 7.05 1.24
N ARG A 262 -4.35 6.53 0.02
CA ARG A 262 -5.41 6.96 -0.90
C ARG A 262 -6.84 6.76 -0.37
N PHE A 263 -7.00 5.99 0.68
CA PHE A 263 -8.28 5.75 1.36
C PHE A 263 -8.50 6.66 2.58
N ILE A 264 -7.61 7.63 2.84
CA ILE A 264 -7.87 8.67 3.85
C ILE A 264 -8.64 9.79 3.15
N PRO A 265 -9.94 9.97 3.45
CA PRO A 265 -10.76 10.94 2.74
C PRO A 265 -10.41 12.37 3.15
N ASP A 266 -10.58 13.31 2.22
CA ASP A 266 -10.55 14.74 2.48
C ASP A 266 -11.93 15.22 2.93
N ILE A 267 -12.14 15.16 4.25
CA ILE A 267 -13.40 15.50 4.93
C ILE A 267 -13.09 16.45 6.09
N ASP A 268 -14.13 16.94 6.75
CA ASP A 268 -13.96 17.68 8.01
C ASP A 268 -13.56 16.74 9.15
N TRP A 269 -12.26 16.55 9.32
CA TRP A 269 -11.69 15.73 10.37
C TRP A 269 -11.82 16.34 11.78
N GLU A 270 -12.33 17.57 11.92
CA GLU A 270 -12.63 18.15 13.23
C GLU A 270 -14.03 17.78 13.75
N SER A 271 -14.89 17.27 12.87
CA SER A 271 -16.22 16.80 13.22
C SER A 271 -16.14 15.60 14.18
N ASP A 272 -17.05 15.57 15.14
CA ASP A 272 -17.20 14.44 16.09
C ASP A 272 -17.72 13.16 15.38
N GLU A 273 -18.30 13.28 14.20
CA GLU A 273 -18.66 12.13 13.38
C GLU A 273 -17.45 11.29 12.97
N CYS A 274 -16.26 11.91 12.86
CA CYS A 274 -15.02 11.19 12.56
C CYS A 274 -14.60 10.17 13.63
N LEU A 275 -15.23 10.18 14.80
CA LEU A 275 -14.92 9.25 15.89
C LEU A 275 -15.40 7.81 15.64
N THR A 276 -16.24 7.59 14.64
CA THR A 276 -16.71 6.25 14.24
C THR A 276 -16.45 5.98 12.76
N ASP A 277 -16.35 4.70 12.36
CA ASP A 277 -16.17 4.32 10.95
C ASP A 277 -17.41 4.69 10.13
N ALA A 278 -18.61 4.47 10.66
CA ALA A 278 -19.85 4.89 10.04
C ALA A 278 -19.93 6.41 9.83
N GLY A 279 -19.49 7.19 10.82
CA GLY A 279 -19.44 8.65 10.72
C GLY A 279 -18.49 9.13 9.63
N VAL A 280 -17.30 8.53 9.50
CA VAL A 280 -16.38 8.83 8.38
C VAL A 280 -17.04 8.54 7.04
N LEU A 281 -17.74 7.41 6.91
CA LEU A 281 -18.46 7.07 5.67
C LEU A 281 -19.59 8.07 5.37
N ARG A 282 -20.35 8.52 6.37
CA ARG A 282 -21.37 9.57 6.20
C ARG A 282 -20.76 10.88 5.72
N LEU A 283 -19.67 11.31 6.28
CA LEU A 283 -18.93 12.51 5.83
C LEU A 283 -18.43 12.39 4.39
N CYS A 284 -18.20 11.15 3.91
CA CYS A 284 -17.91 10.87 2.51
C CYS A 284 -19.17 10.83 1.60
N GLY A 285 -20.37 11.03 2.15
CA GLY A 285 -21.63 11.03 1.44
C GLY A 285 -22.30 9.65 1.34
N CYS A 286 -21.86 8.66 2.10
CA CYS A 286 -22.55 7.37 2.22
C CYS A 286 -23.87 7.56 2.97
N PRO A 287 -25.00 6.95 2.51
CA PRO A 287 -26.26 7.02 3.24
C PRO A 287 -26.15 6.48 4.67
N PRO A 288 -26.88 7.05 5.65
CA PRO A 288 -26.74 6.68 7.07
C PRO A 288 -26.87 5.17 7.33
N ASP A 289 -27.96 4.55 6.86
CA ASP A 289 -28.21 3.12 7.09
C ASP A 289 -27.10 2.26 6.46
N ARG A 290 -26.64 2.63 5.26
CA ARG A 290 -25.57 1.92 4.57
C ARG A 290 -24.22 2.09 5.25
N SER A 291 -23.96 3.26 5.83
CA SER A 291 -22.71 3.52 6.55
C SER A 291 -22.58 2.68 7.82
N GLU A 292 -23.68 2.48 8.54
CA GLU A 292 -23.71 1.59 9.72
C GLU A 292 -23.50 0.12 9.31
N GLU A 293 -24.24 -0.35 8.30
CA GLU A 293 -24.09 -1.72 7.78
C GLU A 293 -22.66 -2.04 7.35
N LEU A 294 -22.03 -1.13 6.61
CA LEU A 294 -20.65 -1.31 6.15
C LEU A 294 -19.65 -1.29 7.32
N ALA A 295 -19.80 -0.40 8.28
CA ALA A 295 -18.94 -0.35 9.46
C ALA A 295 -19.06 -1.63 10.32
N GLU A 296 -20.27 -2.15 10.51
CA GLU A 296 -20.53 -3.42 11.20
C GLU A 296 -19.91 -4.60 10.43
N HIS A 297 -20.04 -4.61 9.10
CA HIS A 297 -19.45 -5.64 8.25
C HIS A 297 -17.92 -5.76 8.49
N PHE A 298 -17.20 -4.63 8.51
CA PHE A 298 -15.76 -4.63 8.77
C PHE A 298 -15.42 -5.12 10.17
N SER A 299 -16.14 -4.63 11.18
CA SER A 299 -15.92 -5.02 12.59
C SER A 299 -16.19 -6.50 12.81
N GLY A 300 -17.21 -7.07 12.16
CA GLY A 300 -17.57 -8.49 12.26
C GLY A 300 -16.66 -9.42 11.47
N ASN A 301 -16.06 -8.95 10.37
CA ASN A 301 -15.30 -9.79 9.44
C ASN A 301 -13.78 -9.55 9.45
N ILE A 302 -13.25 -8.76 10.38
CA ILE A 302 -11.82 -8.44 10.44
C ILE A 302 -10.93 -9.69 10.43
N GLY A 303 -11.32 -10.76 11.12
CA GLY A 303 -10.60 -12.03 11.14
C GLY A 303 -10.50 -12.65 9.75
N GLY A 304 -11.60 -12.68 8.99
CA GLY A 304 -11.64 -13.21 7.63
C GLY A 304 -10.72 -12.43 6.68
N TYR A 305 -10.72 -11.10 6.74
CA TYR A 305 -9.80 -10.28 5.95
C TYR A 305 -8.33 -10.52 6.30
N MET A 306 -8.01 -10.68 7.59
CA MET A 306 -6.64 -10.96 8.02
C MET A 306 -6.18 -12.36 7.62
N ASP A 307 -7.08 -13.35 7.60
CA ASP A 307 -6.81 -14.69 7.09
C ASP A 307 -6.50 -14.67 5.59
N ILE A 308 -7.30 -13.94 4.80
CA ILE A 308 -7.06 -13.71 3.36
C ILE A 308 -5.69 -13.05 3.17
N ARG A 309 -5.38 -12.02 3.96
CA ARG A 309 -4.09 -11.35 3.90
C ARG A 309 -2.92 -12.26 4.27
N ALA A 310 -3.09 -13.12 5.26
CA ALA A 310 -2.08 -14.10 5.65
C ALA A 310 -1.84 -15.11 4.52
N ALA A 311 -2.91 -15.66 3.93
CA ALA A 311 -2.83 -16.56 2.79
C ALA A 311 -2.17 -15.91 1.55
N TRP A 312 -2.40 -14.60 1.33
CA TRP A 312 -1.74 -13.83 0.28
C TRP A 312 -0.22 -13.69 0.46
N ARG A 313 0.26 -13.72 1.69
CA ARG A 313 1.70 -13.61 1.97
C ARG A 313 2.46 -14.94 1.94
N GLY A 314 1.74 -16.06 1.88
CA GLY A 314 2.30 -17.42 1.85
C GLY A 314 2.81 -17.83 3.21
#